data_91f9f1b36c37973c0c5219c624ad89d2
#
_entry.id   91f9f1b36c37973c0c5219c624ad89d2
#
_cell.length_a   1.000
_cell.length_b   1.000
_cell.length_c   1.000
_cell.angle_alpha   90.00
_cell.angle_beta   90.00
_cell.angle_gamma   90.00
#
_symmetry.space_group_name_H-M   'P 1'
#
loop_
_entity.id
_entity.type
_entity.pdbx_description
1 polymer ?
#
loop_
_entity_poly.entity_id
_entity_poly.type
_entity_poly.pdbx_seq_one_letter_code
_entity_poly.pdbx_strand_id
1 'polypeptide(L)'
;MAADPGVVLWSIADAFPDRAESGAGILKRVVEEKATEDPTWAQRFDVSADRRFTGLDGYKQLIETCDVVLLAAPPAFRPFHLKAAVEAGKQIFCEKPMAVDSAGLRSIRETVKLATEKAINIVAGFCWRYSARERDIYDRIHYGAIGPVRAIYTTYNAAGFRGEVPRQPGWSDLEYYIRNWQYYTWLSGDHIAEQAVHSIDKIAWAMKDVPPVRVVCTGGREVRPDVPVGNNIYDHFGATFEYADGSRGFHMCRHFPNCPNDNSDYIMGANGYASVSGFQDRHEIVTDGKVWQSDVKKNDMYQQEHDELFAAIRSGKPINDGVRMTNSTAMAIMARMSAYTGQDVTWDQVWESKEDLAPPSWEMGPALPPQPIAVPGKSKLI
;
A
#
# COMPACT_ATOMS: atom_id res chain seq x y z
N MET A 1 -15.32 12.70 1.90
CA MET A 1 -16.49 13.61 1.79
C MET A 1 -17.69 12.90 1.14
N ALA A 2 -17.52 12.12 0.06
CA ALA A 2 -18.64 11.40 -0.55
C ALA A 2 -19.22 10.29 0.34
N ALA A 3 -18.40 9.67 1.17
CA ALA A 3 -18.79 8.56 2.05
C ALA A 3 -19.74 8.96 3.21
N ASP A 4 -19.75 10.23 3.60
CA ASP A 4 -20.60 10.71 4.70
C ASP A 4 -20.93 12.19 4.49
N PRO A 5 -22.22 12.58 4.51
CA PRO A 5 -22.65 13.97 4.26
C PRO A 5 -22.23 14.96 5.36
N GLY A 6 -21.90 14.47 6.56
CA GLY A 6 -21.42 15.30 7.67
C GLY A 6 -19.91 15.52 7.69
N VAL A 7 -19.17 15.03 6.67
CA VAL A 7 -17.71 15.19 6.59
C VAL A 7 -17.33 16.49 5.88
N VAL A 8 -16.44 17.24 6.53
CA VAL A 8 -15.84 18.46 5.99
C VAL A 8 -14.31 18.24 5.86
N LEU A 9 -13.75 18.61 4.71
CA LEU A 9 -12.31 18.72 4.58
C LEU A 9 -11.86 19.98 5.32
N TRP A 10 -11.14 19.76 6.42
CA TRP A 10 -10.83 20.81 7.41
C TRP A 10 -9.41 21.35 7.30
N SER A 11 -8.45 20.46 7.06
CA SER A 11 -7.02 20.82 6.98
C SER A 11 -6.28 19.94 5.99
N ILE A 12 -5.15 20.44 5.49
CA ILE A 12 -4.24 19.73 4.58
C ILE A 12 -2.82 19.91 5.07
N ALA A 13 -2.00 18.86 4.94
CA ALA A 13 -0.56 18.93 5.17
C ALA A 13 0.22 18.26 4.03
N ASP A 14 1.31 18.89 3.61
CA ASP A 14 2.30 18.31 2.70
C ASP A 14 3.70 18.81 3.10
N ALA A 15 4.73 18.04 2.76
CA ALA A 15 6.11 18.46 2.99
C ALA A 15 6.45 19.80 2.25
N PHE A 16 5.78 20.03 1.12
CA PHE A 16 6.08 21.15 0.21
C PHE A 16 4.88 22.10 0.06
N PRO A 17 5.11 23.44 0.20
CA PRO A 17 4.05 24.43 0.09
C PRO A 17 3.29 24.38 -1.24
N ASP A 18 4.01 24.20 -2.37
CA ASP A 18 3.42 24.09 -3.70
C ASP A 18 2.47 22.87 -3.82
N ARG A 19 2.78 21.77 -3.13
CA ARG A 19 1.94 20.56 -3.09
C ARG A 19 0.71 20.76 -2.22
N ALA A 20 0.86 21.36 -1.04
CA ALA A 20 -0.27 21.67 -0.16
C ALA A 20 -1.27 22.61 -0.86
N GLU A 21 -0.77 23.66 -1.52
CA GLU A 21 -1.62 24.60 -2.24
C GLU A 21 -2.30 23.97 -3.46
N SER A 22 -1.56 23.23 -4.28
CA SER A 22 -2.11 22.52 -5.43
C SER A 22 -3.18 21.51 -5.01
N GLY A 23 -2.91 20.74 -3.95
CA GLY A 23 -3.86 19.76 -3.39
C GLY A 23 -5.15 20.43 -2.93
N ALA A 24 -5.04 21.50 -2.15
CA ALA A 24 -6.20 22.30 -1.71
C ALA A 24 -7.00 22.81 -2.91
N GLY A 25 -6.34 23.36 -3.93
CA GLY A 25 -6.98 23.89 -5.12
C GLY A 25 -7.71 22.83 -5.95
N ILE A 26 -7.14 21.61 -6.08
CA ILE A 26 -7.78 20.48 -6.76
C ILE A 26 -9.05 20.06 -6.01
N LEU A 27 -8.95 19.85 -4.70
CA LEU A 27 -10.07 19.38 -3.88
C LEU A 27 -11.20 20.43 -3.80
N LYS A 28 -10.85 21.71 -3.76
CA LYS A 28 -11.83 22.80 -3.80
C LYS A 28 -12.63 22.77 -5.11
N ARG A 29 -11.96 22.63 -6.27
CA ARG A 29 -12.65 22.53 -7.56
C ARG A 29 -13.61 21.34 -7.62
N VAL A 30 -13.17 20.15 -7.13
CA VAL A 30 -14.04 18.99 -7.07
C VAL A 30 -15.30 19.26 -6.24
N VAL A 31 -15.17 19.94 -5.11
CA VAL A 31 -16.31 20.32 -4.27
C VAL A 31 -17.22 21.34 -4.99
N GLU A 32 -16.65 22.34 -5.65
CA GLU A 32 -17.41 23.34 -6.43
C GLU A 32 -18.19 22.69 -7.58
N GLU A 33 -17.57 21.77 -8.32
CA GLU A 33 -18.23 20.98 -9.38
C GLU A 33 -19.40 20.16 -8.82
N LYS A 34 -19.19 19.45 -7.73
CA LYS A 34 -20.23 18.65 -7.07
C LYS A 34 -21.37 19.53 -6.51
N ALA A 35 -21.06 20.74 -6.04
CA ALA A 35 -22.05 21.69 -5.53
C ALA A 35 -23.00 22.21 -6.61
N THR A 36 -22.66 22.11 -7.90
CA THR A 36 -23.59 22.44 -8.99
C THR A 36 -24.76 21.45 -9.09
N GLU A 37 -24.54 20.21 -8.72
CA GLU A 37 -25.54 19.14 -8.72
C GLU A 37 -26.24 19.01 -7.35
N ASP A 38 -25.47 19.14 -6.26
CA ASP A 38 -25.92 19.06 -4.87
C ASP A 38 -25.35 20.22 -4.05
N PRO A 39 -26.12 21.28 -3.78
CA PRO A 39 -25.67 22.46 -3.05
C PRO A 39 -25.10 22.18 -1.66
N THR A 40 -25.41 21.02 -1.05
CA THR A 40 -24.86 20.65 0.26
C THR A 40 -23.34 20.44 0.23
N TRP A 41 -22.76 20.22 -0.96
CA TRP A 41 -21.31 20.08 -1.11
C TRP A 41 -20.55 21.38 -0.84
N ALA A 42 -21.16 22.54 -1.04
CA ALA A 42 -20.50 23.83 -0.82
C ALA A 42 -19.91 23.99 0.61
N GLN A 43 -20.50 23.29 1.58
CA GLN A 43 -20.07 23.33 2.99
C GLN A 43 -19.00 22.30 3.34
N ARG A 44 -18.62 21.40 2.40
CA ARG A 44 -17.72 20.27 2.67
C ARG A 44 -16.24 20.58 2.45
N PHE A 45 -15.91 21.82 2.12
CA PHE A 45 -14.53 22.31 2.04
C PHE A 45 -14.38 23.56 2.87
N ASP A 46 -13.68 23.45 3.99
CA ASP A 46 -13.37 24.59 4.87
C ASP A 46 -11.90 24.54 5.28
N VAL A 47 -11.01 24.67 4.28
CA VAL A 47 -9.56 24.70 4.46
C VAL A 47 -9.08 26.13 4.36
N SER A 48 -9.00 26.84 5.49
CA SER A 48 -8.42 28.17 5.59
C SER A 48 -6.90 28.16 5.39
N ALA A 49 -6.27 29.30 5.15
CA ALA A 49 -4.84 29.39 4.90
C ALA A 49 -3.99 28.93 6.10
N ASP A 50 -4.44 29.21 7.32
CA ASP A 50 -3.80 28.81 8.57
C ASP A 50 -3.94 27.31 8.90
N ARG A 51 -4.78 26.57 8.14
CA ARG A 51 -4.92 25.12 8.24
C ARG A 51 -4.32 24.36 7.05
N ARG A 52 -3.38 25.00 6.34
CA ARG A 52 -2.53 24.40 5.30
C ARG A 52 -1.12 24.27 5.85
N PHE A 53 -0.85 23.14 6.44
CA PHE A 53 0.43 22.91 7.12
C PHE A 53 1.49 22.42 6.14
N THR A 54 2.74 22.85 6.33
CA THR A 54 3.85 22.51 5.44
C THR A 54 5.07 22.06 6.22
N GLY A 55 6.01 21.41 5.51
CA GLY A 55 7.19 20.81 6.12
C GLY A 55 6.97 19.39 6.60
N LEU A 56 8.06 18.72 6.96
CA LEU A 56 8.02 17.29 7.36
C LEU A 56 7.27 17.06 8.68
N ASP A 57 7.12 18.08 9.50
CA ASP A 57 6.37 18.06 10.75
C ASP A 57 4.92 18.58 10.63
N GLY A 58 4.51 19.04 9.46
CA GLY A 58 3.17 19.59 9.22
C GLY A 58 2.04 18.61 9.57
N TYR A 59 2.28 17.31 9.48
CA TYR A 59 1.31 16.28 9.88
C TYR A 59 0.93 16.36 11.37
N LYS A 60 1.83 16.78 12.26
CA LYS A 60 1.56 16.90 13.70
C LYS A 60 0.49 17.98 13.94
N GLN A 61 0.66 19.14 13.31
CA GLN A 61 -0.29 20.23 13.39
C GLN A 61 -1.65 19.84 12.77
N LEU A 62 -1.65 19.13 11.63
CA LEU A 62 -2.89 18.62 11.02
C LEU A 62 -3.65 17.71 11.99
N ILE A 63 -2.97 16.74 12.60
CA ILE A 63 -3.56 15.77 13.54
C ILE A 63 -4.27 16.47 14.71
N GLU A 64 -3.75 17.59 15.22
CA GLU A 64 -4.35 18.35 16.31
C GLU A 64 -5.70 18.97 15.92
N THR A 65 -5.94 19.24 14.62
CA THR A 65 -7.09 20.01 14.13
C THR A 65 -8.26 19.17 13.62
N CYS A 66 -8.13 17.86 13.46
CA CYS A 66 -9.14 17.02 12.80
C CYS A 66 -9.52 15.80 13.65
N ASP A 67 -10.67 15.17 13.32
CA ASP A 67 -11.17 13.96 13.97
C ASP A 67 -10.76 12.68 13.22
N VAL A 68 -10.66 12.78 11.89
CA VAL A 68 -10.30 11.70 10.98
C VAL A 68 -9.10 12.12 10.17
N VAL A 69 -8.09 11.25 10.07
CA VAL A 69 -6.86 11.50 9.34
C VAL A 69 -6.75 10.54 8.15
N LEU A 70 -6.47 11.09 6.96
CA LEU A 70 -6.15 10.31 5.77
C LEU A 70 -4.63 10.37 5.52
N LEU A 71 -3.94 9.26 5.74
CA LEU A 71 -2.48 9.16 5.64
C LEU A 71 -2.06 8.67 4.25
N ALA A 72 -1.74 9.60 3.36
CA ALA A 72 -1.36 9.33 1.97
C ALA A 72 0.07 9.75 1.61
N ALA A 73 0.89 10.13 2.58
CA ALA A 73 2.31 10.43 2.37
C ALA A 73 3.11 9.20 1.88
N PRO A 74 4.32 9.35 1.31
CA PRO A 74 5.15 8.21 0.93
C PRO A 74 5.36 7.20 2.06
N PRO A 75 5.51 5.90 1.75
CA PRO A 75 5.50 4.82 2.75
C PRO A 75 6.50 4.95 3.90
N ALA A 76 7.68 5.56 3.64
CA ALA A 76 8.69 5.79 4.69
C ALA A 76 8.17 6.63 5.87
N PHE A 77 7.20 7.51 5.63
CA PHE A 77 6.61 8.37 6.67
C PHE A 77 5.47 7.68 7.43
N ARG A 78 4.95 6.58 6.93
CA ARG A 78 3.76 5.90 7.47
C ARG A 78 3.91 5.52 8.94
N PRO A 79 5.04 4.91 9.39
CA PRO A 79 5.23 4.55 10.80
C PRO A 79 5.11 5.76 11.73
N PHE A 80 5.66 6.91 11.36
CA PHE A 80 5.61 8.14 12.16
C PHE A 80 4.21 8.74 12.20
N HIS A 81 3.58 8.85 11.02
CA HIS A 81 2.26 9.47 10.89
C HIS A 81 1.17 8.63 11.57
N LEU A 82 1.18 7.29 11.35
CA LEU A 82 0.21 6.40 11.97
C LEU A 82 0.34 6.41 13.49
N LYS A 83 1.57 6.35 14.00
CA LYS A 83 1.83 6.40 15.45
C LYS A 83 1.26 7.68 16.06
N ALA A 84 1.57 8.84 15.50
CA ALA A 84 1.08 10.12 16.00
C ALA A 84 -0.45 10.20 15.98
N ALA A 85 -1.09 9.72 14.90
CA ALA A 85 -2.55 9.72 14.78
C ALA A 85 -3.22 8.80 15.82
N VAL A 86 -2.66 7.60 16.06
CA VAL A 86 -3.18 6.65 17.07
C VAL A 86 -2.95 7.18 18.49
N GLU A 87 -1.79 7.76 18.80
CA GLU A 87 -1.50 8.38 20.08
C GLU A 87 -2.49 9.51 20.38
N ALA A 88 -2.82 10.33 19.38
CA ALA A 88 -3.81 11.40 19.45
C ALA A 88 -5.28 10.93 19.40
N GLY A 89 -5.55 9.63 19.30
CA GLY A 89 -6.90 9.07 19.35
C GLY A 89 -7.73 9.33 18.09
N LYS A 90 -7.11 9.57 16.93
CA LYS A 90 -7.83 9.89 15.69
C LYS A 90 -8.32 8.64 14.98
N GLN A 91 -9.43 8.77 14.22
CA GLN A 91 -9.88 7.75 13.29
C GLN A 91 -9.05 7.82 12.01
N ILE A 92 -8.73 6.69 11.38
CA ILE A 92 -7.65 6.65 10.40
C ILE A 92 -8.05 5.90 9.13
N PHE A 93 -7.87 6.55 7.99
CA PHE A 93 -7.60 5.88 6.72
C PHE A 93 -6.09 5.92 6.46
N CYS A 94 -5.51 4.80 6.06
CA CYS A 94 -4.07 4.68 5.90
C CYS A 94 -3.72 4.01 4.58
N GLU A 95 -3.04 4.73 3.68
CA GLU A 95 -2.57 4.15 2.43
C GLU A 95 -1.52 3.07 2.62
N LYS A 96 -1.47 2.13 1.68
CA LYS A 96 -0.47 1.05 1.58
C LYS A 96 0.83 1.56 0.91
N PRO A 97 1.97 0.86 1.08
CA PRO A 97 2.26 -0.11 2.13
C PRO A 97 2.47 0.56 3.48
N MET A 98 2.51 -0.26 4.54
CA MET A 98 2.56 0.28 5.90
C MET A 98 3.95 0.71 6.33
N ALA A 99 4.98 0.16 5.71
CA ALA A 99 6.39 0.44 5.98
C ALA A 99 7.23 0.11 4.75
N VAL A 100 8.50 0.47 4.80
CA VAL A 100 9.51 0.17 3.77
C VAL A 100 10.57 -0.82 4.23
N ASP A 101 10.65 -1.09 5.52
CA ASP A 101 11.69 -1.90 6.16
C ASP A 101 11.20 -2.59 7.45
N SER A 102 12.06 -3.40 8.04
CA SER A 102 11.75 -4.15 9.26
C SER A 102 11.59 -3.26 10.49
N ALA A 103 12.32 -2.17 10.59
CA ALA A 103 12.18 -1.20 11.67
C ALA A 103 10.79 -0.55 11.65
N GLY A 104 10.35 -0.12 10.47
CA GLY A 104 9.01 0.41 10.25
C GLY A 104 7.91 -0.61 10.53
N LEU A 105 8.06 -1.87 10.10
CA LEU A 105 7.09 -2.95 10.39
C LEU A 105 6.89 -3.15 11.89
N ARG A 106 7.97 -3.18 12.67
CA ARG A 106 7.87 -3.30 14.14
C ARG A 106 7.13 -2.11 14.75
N SER A 107 7.45 -0.89 14.33
CA SER A 107 6.74 0.32 14.77
C SER A 107 5.24 0.27 14.46
N ILE A 108 4.88 -0.15 13.25
CA ILE A 108 3.47 -0.29 12.85
C ILE A 108 2.77 -1.35 13.71
N ARG A 109 3.39 -2.51 13.94
CA ARG A 109 2.79 -3.59 14.76
C ARG A 109 2.46 -3.11 16.18
N GLU A 110 3.36 -2.39 16.84
CA GLU A 110 3.10 -1.82 18.17
C GLU A 110 2.00 -0.75 18.12
N THR A 111 2.00 0.07 17.08
CA THR A 111 0.97 1.11 16.87
C THR A 111 -0.42 0.50 16.64
N VAL A 112 -0.52 -0.58 15.88
CA VAL A 112 -1.78 -1.31 15.63
C VAL A 112 -2.31 -1.94 16.92
N LYS A 113 -1.44 -2.46 17.77
CA LYS A 113 -1.81 -2.97 19.10
C LYS A 113 -2.44 -1.86 19.94
N LEU A 114 -1.80 -0.71 20.01
CA LEU A 114 -2.33 0.46 20.74
C LEU A 114 -3.67 0.94 20.15
N ALA A 115 -3.82 0.94 18.82
CA ALA A 115 -5.08 1.30 18.16
C ALA A 115 -6.21 0.33 18.51
N THR A 116 -5.92 -0.97 18.61
CA THR A 116 -6.88 -1.99 19.06
C THR A 116 -7.32 -1.75 20.51
N GLU A 117 -6.38 -1.47 21.41
CA GLU A 117 -6.66 -1.15 22.82
C GLU A 117 -7.54 0.09 22.97
N LYS A 118 -7.36 1.09 22.10
CA LYS A 118 -8.12 2.35 22.08
C LYS A 118 -9.42 2.27 21.27
N ALA A 119 -9.75 1.14 20.64
CA ALA A 119 -10.89 0.98 19.73
C ALA A 119 -10.89 2.02 18.58
N ILE A 120 -9.72 2.33 18.03
CA ILE A 120 -9.55 3.26 16.91
C ILE A 120 -9.79 2.53 15.59
N ASN A 121 -10.55 3.15 14.68
CA ASN A 121 -10.67 2.66 13.32
C ASN A 121 -9.37 2.87 12.54
N ILE A 122 -8.89 1.81 11.91
CA ILE A 122 -7.86 1.84 10.88
C ILE A 122 -8.38 1.09 9.67
N VAL A 123 -8.71 1.80 8.61
CA VAL A 123 -9.01 1.22 7.29
C VAL A 123 -7.78 1.42 6.41
N ALA A 124 -7.34 0.35 5.76
CA ALA A 124 -6.15 0.38 4.92
C ALA A 124 -6.49 0.40 3.44
N GLY A 125 -5.75 1.18 2.66
CA GLY A 125 -5.86 1.32 1.20
C GLY A 125 -5.52 0.05 0.40
N PHE A 126 -5.84 -1.14 0.93
CA PHE A 126 -5.82 -2.40 0.19
C PHE A 126 -7.15 -2.58 -0.55
N CYS A 127 -7.39 -1.71 -1.52
CA CYS A 127 -8.68 -1.48 -2.18
C CYS A 127 -9.36 -2.76 -2.74
N TRP A 128 -8.59 -3.76 -3.19
CA TRP A 128 -9.15 -5.01 -3.68
C TRP A 128 -9.96 -5.77 -2.63
N ARG A 129 -9.62 -5.64 -1.35
CA ARG A 129 -10.42 -6.19 -0.24
C ARG A 129 -11.78 -5.50 -0.06
N TYR A 130 -12.01 -4.39 -0.77
CA TYR A 130 -13.26 -3.62 -0.78
C TYR A 130 -14.00 -3.73 -2.11
N SER A 131 -13.47 -4.48 -3.07
CA SER A 131 -14.18 -4.85 -4.29
C SER A 131 -15.22 -5.93 -3.99
N ALA A 132 -16.47 -5.67 -4.33
CA ALA A 132 -17.58 -6.58 -4.08
C ALA A 132 -17.42 -7.92 -4.83
N ARG A 133 -16.86 -7.90 -6.04
CA ARG A 133 -16.64 -9.12 -6.85
C ARG A 133 -15.49 -9.95 -6.34
N GLU A 134 -14.39 -9.34 -5.95
CA GLU A 134 -13.28 -10.05 -5.31
C GLU A 134 -13.74 -10.67 -3.99
N ARG A 135 -14.49 -9.94 -3.15
CA ARG A 135 -15.07 -10.49 -1.92
C ARG A 135 -15.91 -11.74 -2.21
N ASP A 136 -16.81 -11.71 -3.20
CA ASP A 136 -17.63 -12.86 -3.56
C ASP A 136 -16.80 -14.10 -3.95
N ILE A 137 -15.72 -13.92 -4.74
CA ILE A 137 -14.80 -15.02 -5.11
C ILE A 137 -14.06 -15.55 -3.89
N TYR A 138 -13.40 -14.66 -3.12
CA TYR A 138 -12.56 -15.07 -2.01
C TYR A 138 -13.38 -15.70 -0.88
N ASP A 139 -14.59 -15.20 -0.60
CA ASP A 139 -15.52 -15.80 0.36
C ASP A 139 -15.91 -17.22 -0.06
N ARG A 140 -16.26 -17.44 -1.34
CA ARG A 140 -16.57 -18.78 -1.86
C ARG A 140 -15.38 -19.74 -1.74
N ILE A 141 -14.16 -19.27 -2.01
CA ILE A 141 -12.93 -20.04 -1.82
C ILE A 141 -12.77 -20.39 -0.34
N HIS A 142 -12.97 -19.45 0.56
CA HIS A 142 -12.88 -19.66 2.01
C HIS A 142 -13.96 -20.63 2.54
N TYR A 143 -15.16 -20.65 1.90
CA TYR A 143 -16.21 -21.62 2.17
C TYR A 143 -16.02 -22.98 1.47
N GLY A 144 -14.90 -23.16 0.75
CA GLY A 144 -14.51 -24.46 0.21
C GLY A 144 -14.92 -24.74 -1.23
N ALA A 145 -15.34 -23.74 -2.01
CA ALA A 145 -15.81 -23.94 -3.38
C ALA A 145 -14.83 -24.69 -4.29
N ILE A 146 -13.51 -24.53 -4.07
CA ILE A 146 -12.46 -25.23 -4.82
C ILE A 146 -11.70 -26.27 -3.97
N GLY A 147 -12.21 -26.60 -2.76
CA GLY A 147 -11.50 -27.40 -1.77
C GLY A 147 -10.31 -26.63 -1.15
N PRO A 148 -9.45 -27.30 -0.36
CA PRO A 148 -8.26 -26.67 0.20
C PRO A 148 -7.39 -26.04 -0.89
N VAL A 149 -7.00 -24.79 -0.70
CA VAL A 149 -6.08 -24.06 -1.60
C VAL A 149 -4.71 -24.76 -1.57
N ARG A 150 -4.17 -25.07 -2.75
CA ARG A 150 -2.86 -25.67 -2.94
C ARG A 150 -1.82 -24.70 -3.44
N ALA A 151 -2.25 -23.80 -4.32
CA ALA A 151 -1.39 -22.75 -4.83
C ALA A 151 -2.22 -21.53 -5.26
N ILE A 152 -1.58 -20.39 -5.25
CA ILE A 152 -2.08 -19.18 -5.90
C ILE A 152 -0.95 -18.55 -6.71
N TYR A 153 -1.27 -18.12 -7.92
CA TYR A 153 -0.40 -17.33 -8.78
C TYR A 153 -1.01 -15.95 -8.97
N THR A 154 -0.25 -14.90 -8.69
CA THR A 154 -0.68 -13.53 -8.87
C THR A 154 0.31 -12.74 -9.72
N THR A 155 -0.18 -11.77 -10.45
CA THR A 155 0.64 -10.85 -11.24
C THR A 155 0.39 -9.40 -10.85
N TYR A 156 1.42 -8.57 -11.03
CA TYR A 156 1.31 -7.12 -11.08
C TYR A 156 2.26 -6.57 -12.15
N ASN A 157 1.88 -6.72 -13.41
CA ASN A 157 2.68 -6.28 -14.55
C ASN A 157 2.17 -4.91 -15.03
N ALA A 158 3.03 -3.91 -14.96
CA ALA A 158 2.71 -2.53 -15.32
C ALA A 158 3.81 -1.89 -16.17
N ALA A 159 3.51 -0.76 -16.77
CA ALA A 159 4.49 0.00 -17.57
C ALA A 159 5.54 0.72 -16.71
N GLY A 160 5.28 0.90 -15.42
CA GLY A 160 6.17 1.60 -14.49
C GLY A 160 5.55 2.86 -13.88
N PHE A 161 6.35 3.57 -13.12
CA PHE A 161 5.96 4.83 -12.50
C PHE A 161 5.96 5.99 -13.50
N ARG A 162 5.32 7.10 -13.12
CA ARG A 162 5.47 8.37 -13.82
C ARG A 162 6.96 8.76 -13.87
N GLY A 163 7.39 9.38 -14.95
CA GLY A 163 8.77 9.83 -15.12
C GLY A 163 9.25 10.78 -14.02
N GLU A 164 10.55 11.03 -14.03
CA GLU A 164 11.23 11.94 -13.09
C GLU A 164 10.55 13.31 -13.01
N VAL A 165 10.45 13.85 -11.79
CA VAL A 165 10.27 15.27 -11.54
C VAL A 165 11.65 15.93 -11.59
N PRO A 166 11.98 16.70 -12.64
CA PRO A 166 13.32 17.26 -12.80
C PRO A 166 13.71 18.16 -11.62
N ARG A 167 14.99 18.02 -11.20
CA ARG A 167 15.51 18.83 -10.10
C ARG A 167 15.48 20.31 -10.43
N GLN A 168 14.95 21.12 -9.51
CA GLN A 168 14.93 22.55 -9.64
C GLN A 168 16.09 23.21 -8.86
N PRO A 169 16.56 24.39 -9.30
CA PRO A 169 17.53 25.15 -8.52
C PRO A 169 17.02 25.41 -7.10
N GLY A 170 17.89 25.19 -6.12
CA GLY A 170 17.57 25.39 -4.70
C GLY A 170 17.00 24.18 -3.98
N TRP A 171 16.61 23.09 -4.67
CA TRP A 171 16.18 21.88 -3.99
C TRP A 171 17.36 21.16 -3.33
N SER A 172 17.19 20.79 -2.07
CA SER A 172 18.10 19.87 -1.39
C SER A 172 18.00 18.47 -1.98
N ASP A 173 18.95 17.59 -1.62
CA ASP A 173 18.87 16.18 -2.02
C ASP A 173 17.62 15.51 -1.44
N LEU A 174 17.30 15.78 -0.18
CA LEU A 174 16.11 15.23 0.47
C LEU A 174 14.83 15.67 -0.25
N GLU A 175 14.70 16.93 -0.63
CA GLU A 175 13.55 17.42 -1.39
C GLU A 175 13.44 16.71 -2.74
N TYR A 176 14.55 16.62 -3.49
CA TYR A 176 14.56 15.93 -4.78
C TYR A 176 14.15 14.47 -4.64
N TYR A 177 14.65 13.76 -3.64
CA TYR A 177 14.31 12.37 -3.39
C TYR A 177 12.83 12.21 -2.99
N ILE A 178 12.31 13.03 -2.09
CA ILE A 178 10.90 12.95 -1.69
C ILE A 178 9.98 13.27 -2.88
N ARG A 179 10.33 14.22 -3.76
CA ARG A 179 9.53 14.52 -4.96
C ARG A 179 9.54 13.40 -5.99
N ASN A 180 10.55 12.52 -5.94
CA ASN A 180 10.73 11.33 -6.75
C ASN A 180 10.68 10.03 -5.94
N TRP A 181 9.98 10.03 -4.83
CA TRP A 181 10.02 9.01 -3.78
C TRP A 181 9.85 7.57 -4.27
N GLN A 182 9.09 7.34 -5.31
CA GLN A 182 8.81 6.01 -5.87
C GLN A 182 10.07 5.27 -6.35
N TYR A 183 11.12 6.02 -6.68
CA TYR A 183 12.36 5.50 -7.26
C TYR A 183 13.45 5.15 -6.24
N TYR A 184 13.18 5.37 -4.94
CA TYR A 184 14.15 5.13 -3.87
C TYR A 184 13.61 4.11 -2.89
N THR A 185 14.35 3.00 -2.71
CA THR A 185 13.93 1.90 -1.82
C THR A 185 13.59 2.38 -0.42
N TRP A 186 14.37 3.32 0.12
CA TRP A 186 14.17 3.85 1.46
C TRP A 186 12.89 4.70 1.63
N LEU A 187 12.31 5.18 0.53
CA LEU A 187 11.04 5.93 0.52
C LEU A 187 9.84 5.08 0.12
N SER A 188 10.04 4.15 -0.82
CA SER A 188 8.95 3.37 -1.44
C SER A 188 8.88 1.91 -0.96
N GLY A 189 9.99 1.33 -0.50
CA GLY A 189 10.13 -0.10 -0.27
C GLY A 189 10.39 -0.91 -1.54
N ASP A 190 10.68 -0.26 -2.68
CA ASP A 190 10.68 -0.76 -4.05
C ASP A 190 9.26 -1.04 -4.59
N HIS A 191 9.10 -1.19 -5.91
CA HIS A 191 7.78 -1.35 -6.53
C HIS A 191 7.07 -2.64 -6.11
N ILE A 192 7.80 -3.65 -5.63
CA ILE A 192 7.19 -4.86 -5.06
C ILE A 192 6.40 -4.55 -3.79
N ALA A 193 6.87 -3.62 -2.95
CA ALA A 193 6.18 -3.16 -1.75
C ALA A 193 5.21 -2.01 -2.06
N GLU A 194 5.63 -1.05 -2.89
CA GLU A 194 4.81 0.14 -3.16
C GLU A 194 3.57 -0.18 -3.98
N GLN A 195 3.71 -1.00 -5.02
CA GLN A 195 2.62 -1.25 -5.96
C GLN A 195 2.16 -2.70 -5.95
N ALA A 196 3.07 -3.66 -6.11
CA ALA A 196 2.72 -5.06 -6.24
C ALA A 196 2.23 -5.71 -4.92
N VAL A 197 2.38 -5.02 -3.78
CA VAL A 197 1.79 -5.44 -2.50
C VAL A 197 0.29 -5.69 -2.59
N HIS A 198 -0.44 -5.05 -3.49
CA HIS A 198 -1.85 -5.35 -3.76
C HIS A 198 -2.08 -6.80 -4.18
N SER A 199 -1.23 -7.34 -5.06
CA SER A 199 -1.33 -8.73 -5.51
C SER A 199 -0.73 -9.71 -4.49
N ILE A 200 0.27 -9.28 -3.72
CA ILE A 200 0.78 -10.06 -2.59
C ILE A 200 -0.28 -10.16 -1.48
N ASP A 201 -1.04 -9.11 -1.21
CA ASP A 201 -2.18 -9.13 -0.29
C ASP A 201 -3.27 -10.14 -0.72
N LYS A 202 -3.47 -10.31 -2.02
CA LYS A 202 -4.39 -11.34 -2.53
C LYS A 202 -3.88 -12.77 -2.26
N ILE A 203 -2.56 -12.99 -2.24
CA ILE A 203 -1.99 -14.26 -1.77
C ILE A 203 -2.33 -14.46 -0.28
N ALA A 204 -2.07 -13.44 0.55
CA ALA A 204 -2.43 -13.50 1.97
C ALA A 204 -3.93 -13.78 2.16
N TRP A 205 -4.79 -13.11 1.40
CA TRP A 205 -6.23 -13.30 1.46
C TRP A 205 -6.65 -14.73 1.10
N ALA A 206 -6.14 -15.29 0.00
CA ALA A 206 -6.44 -16.67 -0.38
C ALA A 206 -6.02 -17.67 0.70
N MET A 207 -4.91 -17.40 1.41
CA MET A 207 -4.38 -18.20 2.51
C MET A 207 -4.96 -17.82 3.88
N LYS A 208 -6.11 -17.09 3.92
CA LYS A 208 -6.82 -16.67 5.15
C LYS A 208 -5.94 -15.87 6.11
N ASP A 209 -5.07 -15.04 5.55
CA ASP A 209 -4.11 -14.19 6.26
C ASP A 209 -3.10 -14.96 7.15
N VAL A 210 -2.96 -16.27 6.95
CA VAL A 210 -1.88 -17.05 7.56
C VAL A 210 -0.56 -16.63 6.93
N PRO A 211 0.47 -16.28 7.71
CA PRO A 211 1.75 -15.89 7.15
C PRO A 211 2.50 -17.06 6.51
N PRO A 212 3.31 -16.82 5.46
CA PRO A 212 4.20 -17.85 4.91
C PRO A 212 5.33 -18.17 5.90
N VAL A 213 5.91 -19.37 5.81
CA VAL A 213 7.07 -19.74 6.64
C VAL A 213 8.38 -19.17 6.06
N ARG A 214 8.46 -19.05 4.72
CA ARG A 214 9.62 -18.44 4.04
C ARG A 214 9.25 -17.97 2.62
N VAL A 215 10.14 -17.18 2.05
CA VAL A 215 10.09 -16.77 0.64
C VAL A 215 11.44 -16.99 -0.03
N VAL A 216 11.39 -17.38 -1.30
CA VAL A 216 12.50 -17.27 -2.25
C VAL A 216 12.07 -16.29 -3.34
N CYS A 217 12.88 -15.28 -3.59
CA CYS A 217 12.57 -14.27 -4.60
C CYS A 217 13.79 -13.94 -5.45
N THR A 218 13.58 -13.82 -6.74
CA THR A 218 14.56 -13.29 -7.69
C THR A 218 14.06 -11.96 -8.24
N GLY A 219 14.97 -11.11 -8.66
CA GLY A 219 14.63 -9.81 -9.25
C GLY A 219 15.87 -9.11 -9.77
N GLY A 220 15.67 -7.96 -10.39
CA GLY A 220 16.78 -7.21 -10.96
C GLY A 220 16.36 -5.93 -11.66
N ARG A 221 17.30 -5.39 -12.41
CA ARG A 221 17.14 -4.18 -13.25
C ARG A 221 17.53 -4.53 -14.68
N GLU A 222 16.58 -4.54 -15.58
CA GLU A 222 16.79 -4.83 -17.00
C GLU A 222 16.54 -3.58 -17.86
N VAL A 223 15.44 -2.90 -17.62
CA VAL A 223 14.97 -1.79 -18.47
C VAL A 223 14.87 -0.45 -17.71
N ARG A 224 15.17 -0.43 -16.43
CA ARG A 224 15.03 0.79 -15.64
C ARG A 224 16.12 1.80 -16.01
N PRO A 225 15.74 3.02 -16.41
CA PRO A 225 16.70 4.07 -16.73
C PRO A 225 17.45 4.54 -15.47
N ASP A 226 18.59 5.22 -15.66
CA ASP A 226 19.37 5.80 -14.56
C ASP A 226 18.81 7.14 -14.04
N VAL A 227 17.62 7.49 -14.44
CA VAL A 227 16.88 8.66 -13.94
C VAL A 227 15.64 8.23 -13.17
N PRO A 228 15.28 8.92 -12.09
CA PRO A 228 16.01 10.01 -11.42
C PRO A 228 17.37 9.57 -10.88
N VAL A 229 18.29 10.53 -10.76
CA VAL A 229 19.64 10.27 -10.27
C VAL A 229 19.63 9.55 -8.92
N GLY A 230 20.43 8.49 -8.82
CA GLY A 230 20.52 7.67 -7.60
C GLY A 230 19.34 6.76 -7.35
N ASN A 231 18.42 6.57 -8.33
CA ASN A 231 17.36 5.57 -8.18
C ASN A 231 17.97 4.17 -8.00
N ASN A 232 17.44 3.41 -7.04
CA ASN A 232 18.05 2.13 -6.66
C ASN A 232 17.05 0.97 -6.61
N ILE A 233 15.80 1.17 -7.04
CA ILE A 233 14.78 0.12 -7.09
C ILE A 233 14.99 -0.82 -8.29
N TYR A 234 14.54 -2.05 -8.15
CA TYR A 234 14.48 -3.02 -9.25
C TYR A 234 13.32 -2.73 -10.21
N ASP A 235 13.24 -3.42 -11.32
CA ASP A 235 12.14 -3.31 -12.27
C ASP A 235 11.35 -4.62 -12.46
N HIS A 236 11.80 -5.72 -11.88
CA HIS A 236 11.05 -6.97 -11.87
C HIS A 236 11.37 -7.83 -10.66
N PHE A 237 10.39 -8.65 -10.24
CA PHE A 237 10.50 -9.64 -9.19
C PHE A 237 9.69 -10.90 -9.52
N GLY A 238 10.21 -12.07 -9.08
CA GLY A 238 9.50 -13.32 -9.07
C GLY A 238 9.66 -14.01 -7.72
N ALA A 239 8.59 -14.09 -6.93
CA ALA A 239 8.59 -14.60 -5.57
C ALA A 239 7.80 -15.91 -5.45
N THR A 240 8.32 -16.83 -4.63
CA THR A 240 7.64 -18.04 -4.18
C THR A 240 7.54 -18.02 -2.66
N PHE A 241 6.34 -17.86 -2.15
CA PHE A 241 6.02 -17.98 -0.72
C PHE A 241 5.67 -19.41 -0.38
N GLU A 242 6.26 -19.94 0.68
CA GLU A 242 5.99 -21.29 1.18
C GLU A 242 5.19 -21.22 2.48
N TYR A 243 4.16 -22.08 2.57
CA TYR A 243 3.30 -22.19 3.74
C TYR A 243 3.53 -23.51 4.48
N ALA A 244 3.24 -23.53 5.79
CA ALA A 244 3.50 -24.69 6.64
C ALA A 244 2.75 -25.97 6.22
N ASP A 245 1.58 -25.80 5.58
CA ASP A 245 0.77 -26.91 5.06
C ASP A 245 1.23 -27.45 3.70
N GLY A 246 2.33 -26.91 3.16
CA GLY A 246 2.87 -27.26 1.85
C GLY A 246 2.27 -26.49 0.68
N SER A 247 1.29 -25.62 0.89
CA SER A 247 0.78 -24.74 -0.17
C SER A 247 1.80 -23.65 -0.59
N ARG A 248 1.58 -23.07 -1.76
CA ARG A 248 2.52 -22.09 -2.36
C ARG A 248 1.79 -20.86 -2.88
N GLY A 249 2.39 -19.69 -2.62
CA GLY A 249 2.05 -18.45 -3.30
C GLY A 249 3.13 -18.06 -4.31
N PHE A 250 2.75 -17.86 -5.56
CA PHE A 250 3.65 -17.39 -6.62
C PHE A 250 3.26 -15.96 -6.99
N HIS A 251 4.23 -15.08 -7.07
CA HIS A 251 4.00 -13.70 -7.46
C HIS A 251 5.01 -13.27 -8.51
N MET A 252 4.52 -12.60 -9.56
CA MET A 252 5.37 -11.94 -10.54
C MET A 252 4.93 -10.49 -10.71
N CYS A 253 5.90 -9.58 -10.67
CA CYS A 253 5.66 -8.18 -11.00
C CYS A 253 6.79 -7.59 -11.82
N ARG A 254 6.45 -6.61 -12.66
CA ARG A 254 7.42 -5.88 -13.45
C ARG A 254 6.94 -4.49 -13.82
N HIS A 255 7.90 -3.60 -14.03
CA HIS A 255 7.73 -2.28 -14.62
C HIS A 255 8.45 -2.21 -15.98
N PHE A 256 7.84 -2.78 -17.01
CA PHE A 256 8.39 -2.81 -18.36
C PHE A 256 7.54 -1.96 -19.29
N PRO A 257 8.05 -0.80 -19.75
CA PRO A 257 7.35 0.02 -20.74
C PRO A 257 7.06 -0.76 -22.03
N ASN A 258 5.97 -0.43 -22.69
CA ASN A 258 5.55 -1.04 -23.98
C ASN A 258 5.31 -2.56 -23.91
N CYS A 259 5.10 -3.12 -22.74
CA CYS A 259 4.71 -4.51 -22.54
C CYS A 259 3.27 -4.60 -22.02
N PRO A 260 2.54 -5.71 -22.30
CA PRO A 260 1.18 -5.88 -21.80
C PRO A 260 1.09 -5.77 -20.29
N ASN A 261 0.10 -5.02 -19.79
CA ASN A 261 -0.21 -4.99 -18.37
C ASN A 261 -1.03 -6.22 -17.96
N ASP A 262 -0.84 -6.68 -16.72
CA ASP A 262 -1.61 -7.78 -16.14
C ASP A 262 -1.70 -7.64 -14.63
N ASN A 263 -2.91 -7.80 -14.09
CA ASN A 263 -3.19 -7.89 -12.66
C ASN A 263 -4.23 -9.00 -12.49
N SER A 264 -3.74 -10.22 -12.44
CA SER A 264 -4.56 -11.43 -12.39
C SER A 264 -4.18 -12.31 -11.22
N ASP A 265 -5.18 -13.06 -10.72
CA ASP A 265 -5.02 -14.08 -9.71
C ASP A 265 -5.54 -15.41 -10.26
N TYR A 266 -4.77 -16.47 -10.07
CA TYR A 266 -5.16 -17.83 -10.39
C TYR A 266 -4.99 -18.71 -9.15
N ILE A 267 -6.12 -19.10 -8.55
CA ILE A 267 -6.14 -19.82 -7.28
C ILE A 267 -6.49 -21.27 -7.54
N MET A 268 -5.57 -22.17 -7.23
CA MET A 268 -5.69 -23.64 -7.45
C MET A 268 -6.04 -24.34 -6.15
N GLY A 269 -7.19 -24.96 -6.10
CA GLY A 269 -7.64 -25.79 -5.02
C GLY A 269 -7.54 -27.30 -5.33
N ALA A 270 -7.87 -28.13 -4.37
CA ALA A 270 -7.87 -29.58 -4.55
C ALA A 270 -8.97 -30.08 -5.49
N ASN A 271 -10.08 -29.34 -5.60
CA ASN A 271 -11.30 -29.75 -6.34
C ASN A 271 -11.64 -28.80 -7.50
N GLY A 272 -10.82 -27.80 -7.78
CA GLY A 272 -11.07 -26.81 -8.83
C GLY A 272 -10.12 -25.63 -8.75
N TYR A 273 -10.47 -24.57 -9.49
CA TYR A 273 -9.68 -23.36 -9.46
C TYR A 273 -10.56 -22.11 -9.61
N ALA A 274 -10.03 -20.96 -9.21
CA ALA A 274 -10.63 -19.66 -9.47
C ALA A 274 -9.69 -18.83 -10.34
N SER A 275 -10.28 -17.98 -11.19
CA SER A 275 -9.56 -17.04 -12.06
C SER A 275 -10.16 -15.65 -11.89
N VAL A 276 -9.32 -14.71 -11.47
CA VAL A 276 -9.68 -13.31 -11.25
C VAL A 276 -8.79 -12.42 -12.10
N SER A 277 -9.36 -11.45 -12.79
CA SER A 277 -8.60 -10.42 -13.50
C SER A 277 -9.26 -9.07 -13.30
N GLY A 278 -8.62 -8.23 -12.50
CA GLY A 278 -9.11 -6.88 -12.23
C GLY A 278 -9.16 -5.97 -13.45
N PHE A 279 -8.30 -6.22 -14.46
CA PHE A 279 -8.26 -5.42 -15.70
C PHE A 279 -9.20 -5.94 -16.79
N GLN A 280 -9.55 -7.24 -16.77
CA GLN A 280 -10.40 -7.89 -17.78
C GLN A 280 -11.80 -8.21 -17.28
N ASP A 281 -12.12 -7.81 -16.06
CA ASP A 281 -13.44 -8.04 -15.42
C ASP A 281 -13.87 -9.52 -15.39
N ARG A 282 -12.91 -10.44 -15.14
CA ARG A 282 -13.16 -11.88 -15.04
C ARG A 282 -13.11 -12.33 -13.59
N HIS A 283 -14.20 -12.96 -13.13
CA HIS A 283 -14.37 -13.47 -11.76
C HIS A 283 -15.06 -14.83 -11.82
N GLU A 284 -14.27 -15.91 -11.95
CA GLU A 284 -14.73 -17.26 -12.26
C GLU A 284 -14.23 -18.29 -11.25
N ILE A 285 -15.09 -19.28 -10.94
CA ILE A 285 -14.70 -20.51 -10.24
C ILE A 285 -15.05 -21.69 -11.15
N VAL A 286 -14.12 -22.61 -11.29
CA VAL A 286 -14.31 -23.83 -12.10
C VAL A 286 -14.13 -25.06 -11.21
N THR A 287 -15.19 -25.88 -11.12
CA THR A 287 -15.21 -27.17 -10.40
C THR A 287 -15.96 -28.20 -11.20
N ASP A 288 -15.45 -29.43 -11.30
CA ASP A 288 -16.06 -30.54 -12.06
C ASP A 288 -16.43 -30.14 -13.50
N GLY A 289 -15.60 -29.35 -14.15
CA GLY A 289 -15.83 -28.85 -15.50
C GLY A 289 -16.94 -27.80 -15.64
N LYS A 290 -17.56 -27.39 -14.55
CA LYS A 290 -18.58 -26.33 -14.52
C LYS A 290 -17.95 -25.01 -14.17
N VAL A 291 -18.35 -23.97 -14.91
CA VAL A 291 -17.91 -22.59 -14.65
C VAL A 291 -19.02 -21.86 -13.91
N TRP A 292 -18.67 -21.32 -12.77
CA TRP A 292 -19.48 -20.34 -12.08
C TRP A 292 -18.85 -18.95 -12.26
N GLN A 293 -19.64 -17.95 -12.50
CA GLN A 293 -19.20 -16.55 -12.60
C GLN A 293 -19.92 -15.70 -11.56
N SER A 294 -19.19 -14.74 -10.96
CA SER A 294 -19.80 -13.78 -10.06
C SER A 294 -20.80 -12.88 -10.84
N ASP A 295 -22.03 -12.82 -10.36
CA ASP A 295 -23.06 -11.91 -10.82
C ASP A 295 -23.19 -10.66 -9.94
N VAL A 296 -22.31 -10.54 -8.95
CA VAL A 296 -22.25 -9.39 -8.06
C VAL A 296 -21.94 -8.12 -8.86
N LYS A 297 -22.71 -7.08 -8.65
CA LYS A 297 -22.51 -5.79 -9.31
C LYS A 297 -21.17 -5.18 -8.89
N LYS A 298 -20.39 -4.75 -9.88
CA LYS A 298 -19.15 -4.00 -9.63
C LYS A 298 -19.44 -2.72 -8.83
N ASN A 299 -18.67 -2.50 -7.78
CA ASN A 299 -18.67 -1.26 -7.01
C ASN A 299 -17.40 -0.45 -7.29
N ASP A 300 -17.35 0.77 -6.80
CA ASP A 300 -16.11 1.53 -6.69
C ASP A 300 -15.42 1.12 -5.37
N MET A 301 -14.38 0.31 -5.48
CA MET A 301 -13.65 -0.20 -4.32
C MET A 301 -12.95 0.90 -3.50
N TYR A 302 -12.52 1.99 -4.16
CA TYR A 302 -11.91 3.13 -3.48
C TYR A 302 -12.93 3.93 -2.67
N GLN A 303 -14.14 4.10 -3.20
CA GLN A 303 -15.22 4.71 -2.45
C GLN A 303 -15.67 3.80 -1.28
N GLN A 304 -15.73 2.49 -1.53
CA GLN A 304 -16.21 1.51 -0.55
C GLN A 304 -15.35 1.47 0.72
N GLU A 305 -14.02 1.57 0.61
CA GLU A 305 -13.14 1.58 1.79
C GLU A 305 -13.42 2.79 2.70
N HIS A 306 -13.76 3.94 2.12
CA HIS A 306 -14.17 5.12 2.87
C HIS A 306 -15.59 5.01 3.41
N ASP A 307 -16.54 4.44 2.65
CA ASP A 307 -17.92 4.21 3.10
C ASP A 307 -17.92 3.32 4.35
N GLU A 308 -17.15 2.24 4.36
CA GLU A 308 -17.05 1.35 5.52
C GLU A 308 -16.35 2.02 6.72
N LEU A 309 -15.31 2.82 6.50
CA LEU A 309 -14.66 3.60 7.56
C LEU A 309 -15.67 4.53 8.24
N PHE A 310 -16.38 5.36 7.49
CA PHE A 310 -17.30 6.32 8.07
C PHE A 310 -18.54 5.65 8.68
N ALA A 311 -19.02 4.55 8.11
CA ALA A 311 -20.09 3.74 8.72
C ALA A 311 -19.64 3.15 10.08
N ALA A 312 -18.39 2.66 10.17
CA ALA A 312 -17.82 2.17 11.41
C ALA A 312 -17.70 3.27 12.47
N ILE A 313 -17.20 4.45 12.09
CA ILE A 313 -17.11 5.63 12.97
C ILE A 313 -18.51 6.00 13.50
N ARG A 314 -19.53 6.12 12.63
CA ARG A 314 -20.87 6.51 13.03
C ARG A 314 -21.59 5.47 13.90
N SER A 315 -21.33 4.18 13.64
CA SER A 315 -21.94 3.09 14.42
C SER A 315 -21.23 2.79 15.73
N GLY A 316 -20.01 3.31 15.94
CA GLY A 316 -19.17 2.98 17.09
C GLY A 316 -18.67 1.52 17.09
N LYS A 317 -18.67 0.86 15.93
CA LYS A 317 -18.14 -0.50 15.73
C LYS A 317 -16.83 -0.43 14.97
N PRO A 318 -15.68 -0.41 15.64
CA PRO A 318 -14.41 -0.13 14.98
C PRO A 318 -14.01 -1.23 14.00
N ILE A 319 -13.46 -0.82 12.85
CA ILE A 319 -12.74 -1.65 11.90
C ILE A 319 -11.25 -1.44 12.14
N ASN A 320 -10.48 -2.52 12.20
CA ASN A 320 -9.03 -2.43 12.31
C ASN A 320 -8.35 -3.41 11.36
N ASP A 321 -7.92 -2.91 10.22
CA ASP A 321 -7.17 -3.63 9.20
C ASP A 321 -5.69 -3.84 9.58
N GLY A 322 -5.26 -3.26 10.71
CA GLY A 322 -3.87 -3.10 11.09
C GLY A 322 -3.02 -4.35 11.00
N VAL A 323 -3.52 -5.49 11.52
CA VAL A 323 -2.76 -6.75 11.51
C VAL A 323 -2.58 -7.26 10.09
N ARG A 324 -3.67 -7.38 9.31
CA ARG A 324 -3.61 -7.94 7.94
C ARG A 324 -2.75 -7.07 7.01
N MET A 325 -2.91 -5.74 7.05
CA MET A 325 -2.14 -4.83 6.21
C MET A 325 -0.64 -4.84 6.54
N THR A 326 -0.30 -5.01 7.83
CA THR A 326 1.08 -5.12 8.27
C THR A 326 1.70 -6.44 7.79
N ASN A 327 0.95 -7.55 7.87
CA ASN A 327 1.41 -8.85 7.38
C ASN A 327 1.61 -8.86 5.86
N SER A 328 0.69 -8.31 5.07
CA SER A 328 0.84 -8.20 3.62
C SER A 328 2.04 -7.32 3.22
N THR A 329 2.26 -6.22 3.96
CA THR A 329 3.46 -5.39 3.78
C THR A 329 4.74 -6.16 4.14
N ALA A 330 4.73 -6.95 5.23
CA ALA A 330 5.87 -7.78 5.64
C ALA A 330 6.20 -8.84 4.57
N MET A 331 5.20 -9.46 3.94
CA MET A 331 5.42 -10.38 2.81
C MET A 331 6.14 -9.70 1.63
N ALA A 332 5.75 -8.47 1.28
CA ALA A 332 6.40 -7.73 0.21
C ALA A 332 7.86 -7.34 0.55
N ILE A 333 8.10 -6.87 1.77
CA ILE A 333 9.45 -6.56 2.27
C ILE A 333 10.33 -7.81 2.32
N MET A 334 9.80 -8.93 2.82
CA MET A 334 10.42 -10.24 2.86
C MET A 334 10.87 -10.71 1.46
N ALA A 335 10.01 -10.55 0.45
CA ALA A 335 10.33 -10.87 -0.94
C ALA A 335 11.42 -9.93 -1.51
N ARG A 336 11.36 -8.63 -1.23
CA ARG A 336 12.42 -7.69 -1.60
C ARG A 336 13.75 -8.08 -0.95
N MET A 337 13.79 -8.36 0.35
CA MET A 337 15.00 -8.78 1.06
C MET A 337 15.62 -10.01 0.43
N SER A 338 14.80 -11.02 0.08
CA SER A 338 15.24 -12.22 -0.60
C SER A 338 15.86 -11.91 -1.97
N ALA A 339 15.19 -11.13 -2.81
CA ALA A 339 15.70 -10.74 -4.13
C ALA A 339 16.98 -9.92 -4.05
N TYR A 340 17.09 -9.00 -3.08
CA TYR A 340 18.23 -8.10 -2.93
C TYR A 340 19.49 -8.83 -2.42
N THR A 341 19.32 -9.85 -1.59
CA THR A 341 20.43 -10.60 -0.99
C THR A 341 20.77 -11.88 -1.74
N GLY A 342 19.81 -12.44 -2.50
CA GLY A 342 19.90 -13.76 -3.11
C GLY A 342 19.74 -14.90 -2.10
N GLN A 343 19.27 -14.60 -0.88
CA GLN A 343 18.99 -15.59 0.16
C GLN A 343 17.50 -15.88 0.26
N ASP A 344 17.12 -17.06 0.72
CA ASP A 344 15.78 -17.27 1.23
C ASP A 344 15.61 -16.52 2.57
N VAL A 345 14.40 -16.01 2.80
CA VAL A 345 14.08 -15.24 4.01
C VAL A 345 12.88 -15.89 4.70
N THR A 346 13.03 -16.17 5.99
CA THR A 346 11.92 -16.71 6.80
C THR A 346 11.04 -15.59 7.36
N TRP A 347 9.82 -15.96 7.76
CA TRP A 347 8.90 -15.02 8.39
C TRP A 347 9.51 -14.37 9.64
N ASP A 348 10.19 -15.14 10.48
CA ASP A 348 10.81 -14.59 11.68
C ASP A 348 11.96 -13.63 11.34
N GLN A 349 12.77 -13.95 10.33
CA GLN A 349 13.88 -13.10 9.92
C GLN A 349 13.42 -11.70 9.48
N VAL A 350 12.26 -11.54 8.82
CA VAL A 350 11.79 -10.19 8.47
C VAL A 350 11.44 -9.34 9.70
N TRP A 351 10.99 -9.96 10.78
CA TRP A 351 10.68 -9.25 12.03
C TRP A 351 11.90 -8.99 12.93
N GLU A 352 12.88 -9.88 12.88
CA GLU A 352 14.13 -9.81 13.67
C GLU A 352 15.21 -8.97 12.98
N SER A 353 15.10 -8.77 11.67
CA SER A 353 16.06 -8.00 10.87
C SER A 353 16.26 -6.60 11.46
N LYS A 354 17.51 -6.16 11.45
CA LYS A 354 17.94 -4.81 11.84
C LYS A 354 17.87 -3.81 10.67
N GLU A 355 17.32 -4.23 9.53
CA GLU A 355 17.15 -3.33 8.39
C GLU A 355 16.36 -2.09 8.82
N ASP A 356 17.00 -0.97 8.65
CA ASP A 356 16.45 0.38 8.83
C ASP A 356 16.96 1.21 7.66
N LEU A 357 16.05 1.56 6.77
CA LEU A 357 16.36 2.30 5.54
C LEU A 357 16.26 3.81 5.73
N ALA A 358 15.95 4.30 6.93
CA ALA A 358 15.87 5.72 7.20
C ALA A 358 17.17 6.45 6.80
N PRO A 359 17.09 7.65 6.25
CA PRO A 359 18.27 8.45 5.94
C PRO A 359 18.95 8.88 7.25
N PRO A 360 20.24 9.22 7.22
CA PRO A 360 20.97 9.69 8.40
C PRO A 360 20.39 10.98 8.99
N SER A 361 19.66 11.76 8.19
CA SER A 361 18.95 12.96 8.64
C SER A 361 17.72 13.21 7.77
N TRP A 362 16.65 13.69 8.41
CA TRP A 362 15.44 14.20 7.76
C TRP A 362 15.46 15.73 7.57
N GLU A 363 16.61 16.36 7.74
CA GLU A 363 16.74 17.80 7.58
C GLU A 363 16.94 18.20 6.11
N MET A 364 16.26 19.25 5.69
CA MET A 364 16.43 19.85 4.38
C MET A 364 17.75 20.65 4.36
N GLY A 365 18.77 20.16 3.64
CA GLY A 365 20.04 20.89 3.52
C GLY A 365 21.28 20.03 3.40
N PRO A 366 21.54 19.09 4.34
CA PRO A 366 22.69 18.20 4.24
C PRO A 366 22.66 17.36 2.94
N ALA A 367 23.84 17.13 2.35
CA ALA A 367 23.97 16.22 1.21
C ALA A 367 23.58 14.80 1.62
N LEU A 368 22.76 14.15 0.81
CA LEU A 368 22.38 12.76 0.99
C LEU A 368 22.93 11.94 -0.20
N PRO A 369 23.99 11.16 0.00
CA PRO A 369 24.50 10.31 -1.06
C PRO A 369 23.46 9.29 -1.48
N PRO A 370 23.40 8.93 -2.78
CA PRO A 370 22.51 7.90 -3.26
C PRO A 370 22.82 6.57 -2.60
N GLN A 371 21.79 5.83 -2.24
CA GLN A 371 21.94 4.47 -1.75
C GLN A 371 22.34 3.54 -2.91
N PRO A 372 23.20 2.53 -2.67
CA PRO A 372 23.62 1.62 -3.72
C PRO A 372 22.46 0.76 -4.21
N ILE A 373 22.55 0.34 -5.48
CA ILE A 373 21.68 -0.70 -6.03
C ILE A 373 22.07 -2.02 -5.37
N ALA A 374 21.09 -2.76 -4.86
CA ALA A 374 21.34 -4.08 -4.29
C ALA A 374 21.88 -5.05 -5.35
N VAL A 375 22.78 -5.94 -4.94
CA VAL A 375 23.36 -6.97 -5.81
C VAL A 375 23.24 -8.32 -5.10
N PRO A 376 22.46 -9.28 -5.63
CA PRO A 376 22.32 -10.60 -5.05
C PRO A 376 23.69 -11.28 -4.85
N GLY A 377 23.86 -11.93 -3.70
CA GLY A 377 25.11 -12.55 -3.31
C GLY A 377 26.20 -11.60 -2.79
N LYS A 378 26.01 -10.26 -2.91
CA LYS A 378 26.89 -9.23 -2.33
C LYS A 378 26.19 -8.43 -1.23
N SER A 379 24.95 -8.06 -1.45
CA SER A 379 24.11 -7.44 -0.42
C SER A 379 23.83 -8.45 0.70
N LYS A 380 23.85 -7.98 1.93
CA LYS A 380 23.68 -8.86 3.10
C LYS A 380 22.28 -8.73 3.68
N LEU A 381 21.75 -9.84 4.16
CA LEU A 381 20.62 -9.83 5.06
C LEU A 381 21.12 -9.37 6.44
N ILE A 382 20.48 -8.35 7.01
CA ILE A 382 20.93 -7.67 8.23
C ILE A 382 19.99 -8.01 9.40
#